data_1da0ca48ebf72c9dfe66a1ea22fd3e38
#
_entry.id   1da0ca48ebf72c9dfe66a1ea22fd3e38
#
_cell.length_a   1.000
_cell.length_b   1.000
_cell.length_c   1.000
_cell.angle_alpha   90.00
_cell.angle_beta   90.00
_cell.angle_gamma   90.00
#
_symmetry.space_group_name_H-M   'P 1'
#
loop_
_entity.id
_entity.type
_entity.pdbx_description
1 polymer ?
#
loop_
_entity_poly.entity_id
_entity_poly.type
_entity_poly.pdbx_seq_one_letter_code
_entity_poly.pdbx_strand_id
1 'polypeptide(L)'
;MKVVELTGHPENSKIYQDTDLTDLKNSLSIYGQLEPIVITKSKRIISGHRRFAAIKSLEWDECDIRYIETDNEIISLIEHNRHRQKTTQDILNESRILEKELRKTVGRGRSATKNRVGEEKSKRMTMASEIAQKLNVGTTQLKQIQSIARYDESLLTKVDTGELSVSKAYKQIQNKHLKDKKKHGASNKKSKRDNEFQPTFRELLKKHLPRYATVMDVLKETYPYSLEVTKVAASKRTELVTELELLKKLDSYERMMLLKSDELEHQNISPKEFAICRDLIATKDECDDYFSSDKSIENIDVIYPDNQHKIFNTKNWNILRQTIHNMEFNQSPGRNLLGFVGFHSNGNFRLIGLIQIGSDAQSLGARDTHIGWSETQRSFKREHIVNMRTCVPTQPFGNNHLGGKLIAMSALKMVDEWETRYKTKVVCLITSALHGKPNQYDGMTWWKSIGYSAGEMVIKPRKDTWAFWRDWLRTHFREIYDNCSSQSSPTQALVIAVYRLMGIKVSDYKTSHNRPYYLCPLYENYIDFLNGKDTNLISKNIDWGDWWFKKSTTRYKKLDKDNQLASEILFHERIPEDEIEMWLSAAGKN
;
A
#
# COMPACT_ATOMS: atom_id res chain seq x y z
N MET A 1 43.95 -8.65 -16.12
CA MET A 1 43.88 -9.95 -16.82
C MET A 1 43.84 -9.69 -18.31
N LYS A 2 44.56 -10.52 -19.13
CA LYS A 2 44.53 -10.33 -20.57
C LYS A 2 43.13 -10.56 -21.14
N VAL A 3 42.66 -9.62 -21.98
CA VAL A 3 41.31 -9.64 -22.58
C VAL A 3 41.08 -10.89 -23.42
N VAL A 4 42.13 -11.36 -24.11
CA VAL A 4 42.10 -12.57 -24.98
C VAL A 4 41.83 -13.88 -24.21
N GLU A 5 42.03 -13.90 -22.90
CA GLU A 5 41.79 -15.08 -22.05
C GLU A 5 40.36 -15.22 -21.58
N LEU A 6 39.54 -14.19 -21.76
CA LEU A 6 38.14 -14.17 -21.27
C LEU A 6 37.18 -14.67 -22.34
N THR A 7 36.22 -15.44 -21.93
CA THR A 7 35.14 -15.94 -22.80
C THR A 7 33.76 -15.51 -22.28
N GLY A 8 32.93 -15.01 -23.22
CA GLY A 8 31.55 -14.67 -22.90
C GLY A 8 30.74 -15.92 -22.54
N HIS A 9 29.76 -15.76 -21.61
CA HIS A 9 28.85 -16.85 -21.29
C HIS A 9 27.93 -17.13 -22.49
N PRO A 10 27.79 -18.40 -22.95
CA PRO A 10 27.06 -18.74 -24.18
C PRO A 10 25.56 -18.43 -24.09
N GLU A 11 24.96 -18.39 -22.91
CA GLU A 11 23.56 -18.03 -22.73
C GLU A 11 23.33 -16.50 -22.73
N ASN A 12 24.39 -15.69 -22.59
CA ASN A 12 24.22 -14.23 -22.55
C ASN A 12 23.65 -13.66 -23.85
N SER A 13 24.16 -14.10 -24.99
CA SER A 13 23.70 -13.67 -26.33
C SER A 13 22.31 -14.20 -26.68
N LYS A 14 21.85 -15.28 -26.03
CA LYS A 14 20.50 -15.82 -26.20
C LYS A 14 19.47 -15.06 -25.37
N ILE A 15 19.91 -14.43 -24.27
CA ILE A 15 19.04 -13.70 -23.35
C ILE A 15 18.95 -12.24 -23.78
N TYR A 16 20.10 -11.59 -23.98
CA TYR A 16 20.21 -10.15 -24.18
C TYR A 16 20.62 -9.84 -25.61
N GLN A 17 19.89 -8.93 -26.23
CA GLN A 17 20.26 -8.42 -27.56
C GLN A 17 21.45 -7.45 -27.44
N ASP A 18 22.25 -7.40 -28.50
CA ASP A 18 23.33 -6.43 -28.61
C ASP A 18 22.76 -5.02 -28.63
N THR A 19 23.26 -4.20 -27.73
CA THR A 19 22.90 -2.79 -27.60
C THR A 19 24.05 -1.93 -28.05
N ASP A 20 23.78 -0.72 -28.51
CA ASP A 20 24.78 0.27 -28.82
C ASP A 20 25.78 0.44 -27.68
N LEU A 21 27.08 0.39 -28.01
CA LEU A 21 28.19 0.50 -27.07
C LEU A 21 28.87 1.88 -27.11
N THR A 22 28.37 2.81 -27.90
CA THR A 22 29.02 4.11 -28.15
C THR A 22 29.27 4.90 -26.88
N ASP A 23 28.24 5.06 -26.05
CA ASP A 23 28.36 5.78 -24.78
C ASP A 23 29.29 5.07 -23.79
N LEU A 24 29.25 3.74 -23.77
CA LEU A 24 30.10 2.95 -22.89
C LEU A 24 31.58 2.99 -23.33
N LYS A 25 31.87 2.99 -24.63
CA LYS A 25 33.21 3.18 -25.17
C LYS A 25 33.75 4.56 -24.83
N ASN A 26 32.97 5.60 -25.01
CA ASN A 26 33.32 6.96 -24.62
C ASN A 26 33.65 7.06 -23.13
N SER A 27 32.80 6.48 -22.29
CA SER A 27 33.04 6.43 -20.85
C SER A 27 34.32 5.70 -20.47
N LEU A 28 34.55 4.53 -21.06
CA LEU A 28 35.80 3.77 -20.84
C LEU A 28 37.05 4.53 -21.30
N SER A 29 36.99 5.22 -22.45
CA SER A 29 38.09 6.02 -22.95
C SER A 29 38.44 7.22 -22.08
N ILE A 30 37.43 7.83 -21.43
CA ILE A 30 37.63 9.04 -20.58
C ILE A 30 38.03 8.66 -19.16
N TYR A 31 37.34 7.69 -18.57
CA TYR A 31 37.43 7.38 -17.14
C TYR A 31 38.10 6.05 -16.81
N GLY A 32 38.48 5.28 -17.83
CA GLY A 32 38.96 3.93 -17.63
C GLY A 32 37.89 2.95 -17.21
N GLN A 33 38.28 1.77 -16.77
CA GLN A 33 37.37 0.74 -16.26
C GLN A 33 37.04 1.00 -14.79
N LEU A 34 35.86 1.56 -14.50
CA LEU A 34 35.44 1.90 -13.14
C LEU A 34 34.97 0.67 -12.34
N GLU A 35 34.44 -0.35 -13.01
CA GLU A 35 33.96 -1.57 -12.37
C GLU A 35 34.57 -2.82 -13.02
N PRO A 36 35.00 -3.82 -12.26
CA PRO A 36 35.59 -5.04 -12.78
C PRO A 36 34.59 -5.90 -13.56
N ILE A 37 35.09 -6.72 -14.49
CA ILE A 37 34.32 -7.79 -15.12
C ILE A 37 34.26 -8.97 -14.15
N VAL A 38 33.08 -9.49 -13.88
CA VAL A 38 32.89 -10.63 -12.98
C VAL A 38 33.00 -11.92 -13.77
N ILE A 39 33.92 -12.80 -13.34
CA ILE A 39 34.23 -14.05 -14.05
C ILE A 39 34.26 -15.25 -13.09
N THR A 40 34.08 -16.45 -13.62
CA THR A 40 34.31 -17.70 -12.91
C THR A 40 35.79 -18.12 -12.95
N LYS A 41 36.16 -19.14 -12.16
CA LYS A 41 37.51 -19.74 -12.23
C LYS A 41 37.87 -20.27 -13.63
N SER A 42 36.85 -20.64 -14.42
CA SER A 42 37.03 -21.06 -15.84
C SER A 42 37.18 -19.88 -16.80
N LYS A 43 37.36 -18.65 -16.31
CA LYS A 43 37.51 -17.41 -17.10
C LYS A 43 36.25 -17.05 -17.92
N ARG A 44 35.10 -17.60 -17.57
CA ARG A 44 33.83 -17.29 -18.21
C ARG A 44 33.19 -16.08 -17.56
N ILE A 45 32.71 -15.14 -18.36
CA ILE A 45 32.12 -13.88 -17.92
C ILE A 45 30.70 -14.14 -17.39
N ILE A 46 30.42 -13.72 -16.16
CA ILE A 46 29.11 -13.74 -15.54
C ILE A 46 28.44 -12.37 -15.56
N SER A 47 29.22 -11.30 -15.37
CA SER A 47 28.72 -9.92 -15.45
C SER A 47 29.74 -9.02 -16.15
N GLY A 48 29.25 -8.04 -16.92
CA GLY A 48 30.08 -7.10 -17.66
C GLY A 48 30.31 -7.45 -19.12
N HIS A 49 29.45 -8.28 -19.75
CA HIS A 49 29.59 -8.63 -21.20
C HIS A 49 29.64 -7.42 -22.12
N ARG A 50 28.83 -6.38 -21.88
CA ARG A 50 28.89 -5.13 -22.66
C ARG A 50 30.21 -4.40 -22.46
N ARG A 51 30.72 -4.36 -21.24
CA ARG A 51 32.00 -3.76 -20.88
C ARG A 51 33.14 -4.51 -21.56
N PHE A 52 33.10 -5.84 -21.53
CA PHE A 52 34.05 -6.69 -22.25
C PHE A 52 34.02 -6.43 -23.75
N ALA A 53 32.83 -6.35 -24.36
CA ALA A 53 32.69 -6.04 -25.79
C ALA A 53 33.24 -4.64 -26.15
N ALA A 54 32.99 -3.64 -25.30
CA ALA A 54 33.52 -2.30 -25.49
C ALA A 54 35.04 -2.26 -25.33
N ILE A 55 35.61 -2.90 -24.31
CA ILE A 55 37.05 -3.02 -24.05
C ILE A 55 37.73 -3.72 -25.22
N LYS A 56 37.18 -4.83 -25.71
CA LYS A 56 37.68 -5.53 -26.88
C LYS A 56 37.68 -4.66 -28.16
N SER A 57 36.62 -3.85 -28.33
CA SER A 57 36.49 -2.93 -29.45
C SER A 57 37.41 -1.71 -29.35
N LEU A 58 37.89 -1.38 -28.14
CA LEU A 58 38.91 -0.36 -27.89
C LEU A 58 40.34 -0.92 -27.95
N GLU A 59 40.47 -2.21 -28.30
CA GLU A 59 41.77 -2.91 -28.46
C GLU A 59 42.63 -2.88 -27.16
N TRP A 60 42.01 -2.89 -25.99
CA TRP A 60 42.76 -2.98 -24.74
C TRP A 60 43.31 -4.37 -24.52
N ASP A 61 44.58 -4.46 -24.11
CA ASP A 61 45.24 -5.73 -23.81
C ASP A 61 44.80 -6.36 -22.52
N GLU A 62 44.48 -5.53 -21.51
CA GLU A 62 44.12 -5.97 -20.15
C GLU A 62 42.84 -5.31 -19.65
N CYS A 63 42.19 -5.98 -18.72
CA CYS A 63 41.01 -5.47 -18.03
C CYS A 63 41.01 -5.92 -16.57
N ASP A 64 40.28 -5.15 -15.73
CA ASP A 64 40.05 -5.47 -14.33
C ASP A 64 38.96 -6.53 -14.19
N ILE A 65 39.25 -7.53 -13.35
CA ILE A 65 38.34 -8.67 -13.14
C ILE A 65 38.08 -8.88 -11.67
N ARG A 66 36.93 -9.53 -11.37
CA ARG A 66 36.59 -10.08 -10.06
C ARG A 66 36.12 -11.52 -10.23
N TYR A 67 36.68 -12.43 -9.44
CA TYR A 67 36.24 -13.82 -9.42
C TYR A 67 34.97 -13.99 -8.59
N ILE A 68 34.11 -14.91 -9.05
CA ILE A 68 32.93 -15.37 -8.31
C ILE A 68 32.93 -16.91 -8.26
N GLU A 69 32.57 -17.45 -7.11
CA GLU A 69 32.22 -18.86 -6.96
C GLU A 69 30.70 -19.00 -7.02
N THR A 70 30.23 -19.92 -7.83
CA THR A 70 28.79 -20.15 -8.01
C THR A 70 28.52 -21.60 -8.40
N ASP A 71 27.46 -22.17 -7.80
CA ASP A 71 26.99 -23.52 -8.13
C ASP A 71 26.18 -23.56 -9.44
N ASN A 72 25.69 -22.39 -9.90
CA ASN A 72 24.93 -22.26 -11.14
C ASN A 72 25.23 -20.93 -11.85
N GLU A 73 26.09 -21.01 -12.89
CA GLU A 73 26.52 -19.84 -13.66
C GLU A 73 25.34 -19.09 -14.31
N ILE A 74 24.30 -19.80 -14.75
CA ILE A 74 23.13 -19.21 -15.42
C ILE A 74 22.30 -18.39 -14.44
N ILE A 75 22.02 -18.92 -13.26
CA ILE A 75 21.30 -18.20 -12.22
C ILE A 75 22.10 -16.97 -11.80
N SER A 76 23.41 -17.10 -11.61
CA SER A 76 24.28 -15.97 -11.27
C SER A 76 24.32 -14.91 -12.36
N LEU A 77 24.34 -15.29 -13.63
CA LEU A 77 24.28 -14.37 -14.77
C LEU A 77 22.99 -13.55 -14.75
N ILE A 78 21.84 -14.16 -14.49
CA ILE A 78 20.55 -13.48 -14.42
C ILE A 78 20.48 -12.58 -13.17
N GLU A 79 20.95 -13.04 -12.01
CA GLU A 79 20.96 -12.26 -10.77
C GLU A 79 21.87 -11.00 -10.90
N HIS A 80 23.02 -11.11 -11.54
CA HIS A 80 23.88 -9.96 -11.81
C HIS A 80 23.25 -8.93 -12.76
N ASN A 81 22.32 -9.34 -13.62
CA ASN A 81 21.56 -8.47 -14.51
C ASN A 81 20.17 -8.08 -13.94
N ARG A 82 19.88 -8.40 -12.66
CA ARG A 82 18.59 -8.16 -12.02
C ARG A 82 18.14 -6.70 -12.07
N HIS A 83 19.07 -5.77 -11.94
CA HIS A 83 18.80 -4.33 -11.91
C HIS A 83 18.98 -3.65 -13.27
N ARG A 84 19.33 -4.41 -14.31
CA ARG A 84 19.41 -3.90 -15.67
C ARG A 84 18.01 -3.49 -16.16
N GLN A 85 17.92 -2.41 -16.91
CA GLN A 85 16.72 -2.09 -17.68
C GLN A 85 16.51 -3.16 -18.76
N LYS A 86 15.43 -3.92 -18.65
CA LYS A 86 15.14 -5.09 -19.50
C LYS A 86 14.00 -4.78 -20.45
N THR A 87 14.13 -5.22 -21.68
CA THR A 87 13.02 -5.27 -22.64
C THR A 87 12.06 -6.39 -22.26
N THR A 88 10.84 -6.40 -22.81
CA THR A 88 9.89 -7.51 -22.59
C THR A 88 10.42 -8.81 -23.19
N GLN A 89 11.24 -8.72 -24.25
CA GLN A 89 11.91 -9.85 -24.85
C GLN A 89 12.99 -10.42 -23.92
N ASP A 90 13.79 -9.57 -23.26
CA ASP A 90 14.79 -10.01 -22.27
C ASP A 90 14.10 -10.76 -21.11
N ILE A 91 13.01 -10.20 -20.58
CA ILE A 91 12.22 -10.82 -19.50
C ILE A 91 11.69 -12.20 -19.91
N LEU A 92 11.21 -12.31 -21.15
CA LEU A 92 10.72 -13.58 -21.69
C LEU A 92 11.83 -14.62 -21.79
N ASN A 93 13.00 -14.24 -22.36
CA ASN A 93 14.14 -15.12 -22.53
C ASN A 93 14.70 -15.60 -21.18
N GLU A 94 14.88 -14.68 -20.23
CA GLU A 94 15.29 -15.01 -18.87
C GLU A 94 14.29 -15.96 -18.20
N SER A 95 12.97 -15.72 -18.35
CA SER A 95 11.94 -16.56 -17.75
C SER A 95 11.97 -18.00 -18.29
N ARG A 96 12.19 -18.17 -19.58
CA ARG A 96 12.30 -19.48 -20.24
C ARG A 96 13.52 -20.27 -19.73
N ILE A 97 14.63 -19.59 -19.55
CA ILE A 97 15.87 -20.21 -19.07
C ILE A 97 15.78 -20.53 -17.58
N LEU A 98 15.27 -19.60 -16.75
CA LEU A 98 15.05 -19.87 -15.32
C LEU A 98 14.06 -21.01 -15.10
N GLU A 99 13.00 -21.11 -15.88
CA GLU A 99 12.06 -22.23 -15.79
C GLU A 99 12.75 -23.57 -16.07
N LYS A 100 13.63 -23.61 -17.08
CA LYS A 100 14.41 -24.80 -17.44
C LYS A 100 15.38 -25.19 -16.32
N GLU A 101 16.08 -24.23 -15.72
CA GLU A 101 17.04 -24.49 -14.63
C GLU A 101 16.34 -24.89 -13.33
N LEU A 102 15.27 -24.22 -12.94
CA LEU A 102 14.51 -24.58 -11.75
C LEU A 102 13.82 -25.95 -11.88
N ARG A 103 13.45 -26.36 -13.10
CA ARG A 103 12.92 -27.73 -13.33
C ARG A 103 13.98 -28.83 -13.16
N LYS A 104 15.27 -28.51 -13.33
CA LYS A 104 16.36 -29.47 -13.07
C LYS A 104 16.56 -29.73 -11.57
N THR A 105 16.41 -28.69 -10.76
CA THR A 105 16.58 -28.75 -9.30
C THR A 105 15.37 -29.33 -8.58
N VAL A 106 14.17 -29.11 -9.11
CA VAL A 106 12.92 -29.74 -8.62
C VAL A 106 12.73 -31.03 -9.41
N GLY A 107 13.27 -32.15 -8.89
CA GLY A 107 13.11 -33.46 -9.51
C GLY A 107 11.68 -33.73 -9.97
N ARG A 108 11.55 -34.39 -11.12
CA ARG A 108 10.27 -34.81 -11.68
C ARG A 108 9.46 -35.56 -10.64
N GLY A 109 8.49 -34.93 -10.10
CA GLY A 109 7.46 -35.70 -9.66
C GLY A 109 7.04 -35.72 -8.30
N ARG A 110 6.24 -36.21 -7.98
CA ARG A 110 5.33 -36.75 -6.96
C ARG A 110 4.31 -35.72 -6.51
N SER A 111 3.17 -35.86 -7.12
CA SER A 111 1.87 -35.64 -6.53
C SER A 111 1.98 -35.87 -5.01
N ALA A 112 1.71 -34.85 -4.23
CA ALA A 112 1.75 -34.93 -2.79
C ALA A 112 0.67 -35.90 -2.30
N THR A 113 1.06 -37.11 -2.00
CA THR A 113 0.28 -38.04 -1.19
C THR A 113 0.51 -37.68 0.28
N LYS A 114 -0.59 -37.47 0.93
CA LYS A 114 -0.92 -37.41 2.36
C LYS A 114 0.16 -37.86 3.37
N ASN A 115 0.16 -37.13 4.49
CA ASN A 115 0.63 -37.45 5.84
C ASN A 115 2.06 -37.05 6.17
N ARG A 116 2.20 -35.87 6.80
CA ARG A 116 2.96 -35.73 8.05
C ARG A 116 2.36 -34.61 8.88
N VAL A 117 2.00 -34.95 10.10
CA VAL A 117 1.55 -34.07 11.16
C VAL A 117 2.75 -33.29 11.68
N GLY A 118 2.64 -31.96 11.79
CA GLY A 118 3.51 -31.12 12.62
C GLY A 118 4.73 -30.53 11.91
N GLU A 119 4.52 -29.56 11.02
CA GLU A 119 5.48 -28.49 10.73
C GLU A 119 4.74 -27.29 10.14
N GLU A 120 5.11 -26.09 10.55
CA GLU A 120 4.50 -24.83 10.17
C GLU A 120 4.33 -24.70 8.65
N LYS A 121 3.14 -24.32 8.22
CA LYS A 121 2.81 -24.05 6.81
C LYS A 121 3.54 -22.80 6.33
N SER A 122 4.80 -22.90 5.95
CA SER A 122 5.43 -21.91 5.08
C SER A 122 4.69 -21.95 3.73
N LYS A 123 4.17 -20.80 3.28
CA LYS A 123 3.51 -20.65 1.97
C LYS A 123 4.50 -21.06 0.88
N ARG A 124 4.33 -22.25 0.31
CA ARG A 124 5.10 -22.71 -0.85
C ARG A 124 4.87 -21.76 -2.01
N MET A 125 5.90 -21.02 -2.39
CA MET A 125 5.87 -20.16 -3.58
C MET A 125 5.63 -21.02 -4.82
N THR A 126 4.78 -20.53 -5.74
CA THR A 126 4.63 -21.18 -7.04
C THR A 126 5.88 -20.90 -7.89
N MET A 127 6.23 -21.81 -8.81
CA MET A 127 7.37 -21.62 -9.74
C MET A 127 7.30 -20.28 -10.48
N ALA A 128 6.10 -19.88 -10.94
CA ALA A 128 5.89 -18.58 -11.58
C ALA A 128 6.17 -17.39 -10.63
N SER A 129 5.88 -17.53 -9.34
CA SER A 129 6.17 -16.50 -8.33
C SER A 129 7.68 -16.41 -8.06
N GLU A 130 8.36 -17.54 -8.02
CA GLU A 130 9.81 -17.60 -7.83
C GLU A 130 10.56 -16.98 -9.03
N ILE A 131 10.16 -17.32 -10.25
CA ILE A 131 10.72 -16.72 -11.46
C ILE A 131 10.48 -15.20 -11.48
N ALA A 132 9.26 -14.76 -11.20
CA ALA A 132 8.93 -13.34 -11.19
C ALA A 132 9.76 -12.56 -10.15
N GLN A 133 9.99 -13.15 -8.98
CA GLN A 133 10.84 -12.58 -7.93
C GLN A 133 12.30 -12.44 -8.39
N LYS A 134 12.86 -13.49 -9.03
CA LYS A 134 14.24 -13.47 -9.55
C LYS A 134 14.41 -12.44 -10.68
N LEU A 135 13.39 -12.26 -11.51
CA LEU A 135 13.39 -11.28 -12.60
C LEU A 135 13.07 -9.86 -12.15
N ASN A 136 12.69 -9.65 -10.92
CA ASN A 136 12.24 -8.37 -10.36
C ASN A 136 11.03 -7.77 -11.10
N VAL A 137 10.09 -8.63 -11.52
CA VAL A 137 8.85 -8.24 -12.21
C VAL A 137 7.63 -8.75 -11.46
N GLY A 138 6.47 -8.12 -11.69
CA GLY A 138 5.21 -8.61 -11.13
C GLY A 138 4.80 -9.96 -11.75
N THR A 139 4.29 -10.89 -10.94
CA THR A 139 3.80 -12.20 -11.41
C THR A 139 2.75 -12.07 -12.51
N THR A 140 1.87 -11.07 -12.41
CA THR A 140 0.86 -10.77 -13.43
C THR A 140 1.49 -10.30 -14.74
N GLN A 141 2.49 -9.42 -14.66
CA GLN A 141 3.21 -8.91 -15.83
C GLN A 141 3.95 -10.05 -16.54
N LEU A 142 4.64 -10.92 -15.80
CA LEU A 142 5.32 -12.09 -16.35
C LEU A 142 4.33 -13.00 -17.11
N LYS A 143 3.18 -13.30 -16.52
CA LYS A 143 2.13 -14.12 -17.17
C LYS A 143 1.58 -13.45 -18.43
N GLN A 144 1.42 -12.14 -18.43
CA GLN A 144 0.97 -11.39 -19.61
C GLN A 144 2.01 -11.47 -20.73
N ILE A 145 3.29 -11.21 -20.45
CA ILE A 145 4.39 -11.32 -21.42
C ILE A 145 4.47 -12.74 -21.99
N GLN A 146 4.44 -13.77 -21.16
CA GLN A 146 4.44 -15.17 -21.61
C GLN A 146 3.22 -15.52 -22.47
N SER A 147 2.06 -14.95 -22.17
CA SER A 147 0.84 -15.14 -22.98
C SER A 147 0.95 -14.43 -24.32
N ILE A 148 1.47 -13.20 -24.35
CA ILE A 148 1.72 -12.45 -25.59
C ILE A 148 2.66 -13.25 -26.49
N ALA A 149 3.77 -13.72 -25.97
CA ALA A 149 4.74 -14.53 -26.71
C ALA A 149 4.14 -15.84 -27.27
N ARG A 150 3.23 -16.46 -26.53
CA ARG A 150 2.58 -17.73 -26.98
C ARG A 150 1.65 -17.55 -28.17
N TYR A 151 1.00 -16.41 -28.26
CA TYR A 151 -0.09 -16.20 -29.23
C TYR A 151 0.30 -15.24 -30.36
N ASP A 152 1.11 -14.24 -30.09
CA ASP A 152 1.60 -13.28 -31.09
C ASP A 152 2.86 -12.56 -30.57
N GLU A 153 4.02 -13.17 -30.80
CA GLU A 153 5.32 -12.65 -30.31
C GLU A 153 5.67 -11.29 -30.94
N SER A 154 5.12 -10.96 -32.14
CA SER A 154 5.38 -9.68 -32.80
C SER A 154 4.88 -8.47 -32.01
N LEU A 155 3.91 -8.68 -31.11
CA LEU A 155 3.40 -7.61 -30.24
C LEU A 155 4.40 -7.22 -29.14
N LEU A 156 5.35 -8.08 -28.79
CA LEU A 156 6.40 -7.74 -27.83
C LEU A 156 7.33 -6.65 -28.40
N THR A 157 7.67 -6.72 -29.69
CA THR A 157 8.46 -5.67 -30.34
C THR A 157 7.76 -4.31 -30.26
N LYS A 158 6.43 -4.26 -30.47
CA LYS A 158 5.64 -3.03 -30.33
C LYS A 158 5.55 -2.52 -28.89
N VAL A 159 5.66 -3.42 -27.93
CA VAL A 159 5.75 -3.04 -26.51
C VAL A 159 7.12 -2.44 -26.21
N ASP A 160 8.17 -3.04 -26.71
CA ASP A 160 9.56 -2.60 -26.48
C ASP A 160 9.88 -1.28 -27.18
N THR A 161 9.24 -0.98 -28.35
CA THR A 161 9.31 0.32 -29.02
C THR A 161 8.42 1.40 -28.37
N GLY A 162 7.58 1.04 -27.38
CA GLY A 162 6.68 1.98 -26.70
C GLY A 162 5.37 2.26 -27.43
N GLU A 163 5.11 1.64 -28.59
CA GLU A 163 3.84 1.79 -29.33
C GLU A 163 2.64 1.22 -28.57
N LEU A 164 2.86 0.16 -27.78
CA LEU A 164 1.83 -0.50 -27.00
C LEU A 164 2.29 -0.73 -25.55
N SER A 165 1.38 -0.67 -24.60
CA SER A 165 1.67 -1.20 -23.26
C SER A 165 1.43 -2.72 -23.21
N VAL A 166 2.14 -3.43 -22.30
CA VAL A 166 1.96 -4.87 -22.06
C VAL A 166 0.47 -5.23 -21.87
N SER A 167 -0.26 -4.41 -21.10
CA SER A 167 -1.69 -4.63 -20.85
C SER A 167 -2.56 -4.46 -22.10
N LYS A 168 -2.22 -3.52 -22.99
CA LYS A 168 -2.94 -3.32 -24.26
C LYS A 168 -2.66 -4.47 -25.24
N ALA A 169 -1.39 -4.89 -25.38
CA ALA A 169 -0.98 -6.02 -26.19
C ALA A 169 -1.69 -7.33 -25.71
N TYR A 170 -1.73 -7.56 -24.41
CA TYR A 170 -2.42 -8.71 -23.82
C TYR A 170 -3.93 -8.69 -24.09
N LYS A 171 -4.59 -7.52 -24.02
CA LYS A 171 -6.01 -7.37 -24.38
C LYS A 171 -6.27 -7.65 -25.87
N GLN A 172 -5.36 -7.27 -26.76
CA GLN A 172 -5.49 -7.58 -28.19
C GLN A 172 -5.50 -9.08 -28.45
N ILE A 173 -4.62 -9.82 -27.79
CA ILE A 173 -4.56 -11.28 -27.88
C ILE A 173 -5.81 -11.92 -27.31
N GLN A 174 -6.25 -11.49 -26.14
CA GLN A 174 -7.49 -11.99 -25.54
C GLN A 174 -8.69 -11.83 -26.49
N ASN A 175 -8.80 -10.65 -27.12
CA ASN A 175 -9.89 -10.37 -28.05
C ASN A 175 -9.81 -11.21 -29.33
N LYS A 176 -8.60 -11.46 -29.86
CA LYS A 176 -8.38 -12.27 -31.06
C LYS A 176 -8.68 -13.75 -30.80
N HIS A 177 -8.16 -14.30 -29.69
CA HIS A 177 -8.33 -15.72 -29.36
C HIS A 177 -9.69 -16.09 -28.78
N LEU A 178 -10.42 -15.18 -28.14
CA LEU A 178 -11.82 -15.40 -27.80
C LEU A 178 -12.72 -15.53 -29.06
N LYS A 179 -12.32 -14.83 -30.15
CA LYS A 179 -13.03 -15.00 -31.46
C LYS A 179 -12.69 -16.34 -32.11
N ASP A 180 -11.45 -16.84 -32.00
CA ASP A 180 -11.01 -18.08 -32.61
C ASP A 180 -11.47 -19.33 -31.84
N LYS A 181 -11.57 -19.31 -30.52
CA LYS A 181 -12.16 -20.40 -29.73
C LYS A 181 -13.64 -20.62 -30.02
N LYS A 182 -14.35 -19.62 -30.54
CA LYS A 182 -15.72 -19.80 -31.04
C LYS A 182 -15.81 -20.57 -32.37
N LYS A 183 -14.69 -20.75 -33.11
CA LYS A 183 -14.67 -21.44 -34.41
C LYS A 183 -14.21 -22.91 -34.36
N HIS A 184 -13.54 -23.36 -33.29
CA HIS A 184 -12.97 -24.72 -33.22
C HIS A 184 -13.27 -25.41 -31.87
N GLY A 185 -14.54 -25.68 -31.65
CA GLY A 185 -15.01 -26.46 -30.51
C GLY A 185 -15.91 -27.61 -30.92
N ALA A 186 -15.33 -28.62 -31.59
CA ALA A 186 -16.03 -29.89 -31.76
C ALA A 186 -15.07 -31.08 -31.51
N SER A 187 -15.47 -31.86 -30.55
CA SER A 187 -15.03 -33.19 -30.11
C SER A 187 -14.09 -33.27 -28.90
N ASN A 188 -14.71 -33.48 -27.74
CA ASN A 188 -14.44 -34.68 -26.93
C ASN A 188 -15.53 -34.85 -25.87
N LYS A 189 -16.26 -35.95 -25.99
CA LYS A 189 -17.30 -36.39 -25.07
C LYS A 189 -16.68 -36.76 -23.72
N LYS A 190 -17.01 -36.02 -22.65
CA LYS A 190 -17.11 -36.54 -21.28
C LYS A 190 -18.20 -35.79 -20.54
N SER A 191 -19.19 -36.58 -20.11
CA SER A 191 -20.27 -36.32 -19.14
C SER A 191 -20.85 -34.90 -19.06
N LYS A 192 -22.04 -34.78 -19.60
CA LYS A 192 -22.97 -33.69 -19.36
C LYS A 192 -23.16 -33.46 -17.85
N ARG A 193 -22.64 -32.36 -17.37
CA ARG A 193 -23.32 -31.44 -16.47
C ARG A 193 -23.40 -30.15 -17.24
N ASP A 194 -24.61 -29.70 -17.46
CA ASP A 194 -24.94 -28.53 -18.27
C ASP A 194 -24.27 -27.28 -17.67
N ASN A 195 -23.07 -26.95 -18.15
CA ASN A 195 -22.52 -25.61 -18.04
C ASN A 195 -22.96 -24.83 -19.27
N GLU A 196 -24.20 -24.37 -19.27
CA GLU A 196 -24.58 -23.24 -20.10
C GLU A 196 -23.64 -22.08 -19.80
N PHE A 197 -23.03 -21.54 -20.85
CA PHE A 197 -22.17 -20.37 -20.79
C PHE A 197 -23.00 -19.19 -20.26
N GLN A 198 -22.86 -18.90 -18.98
CA GLN A 198 -23.47 -17.69 -18.41
C GLN A 198 -22.61 -16.50 -18.80
N PRO A 199 -23.15 -15.48 -19.45
CA PRO A 199 -22.46 -14.25 -19.74
C PRO A 199 -22.01 -13.60 -18.42
N THR A 200 -20.84 -12.96 -18.42
CA THR A 200 -20.38 -12.25 -17.24
C THR A 200 -21.42 -11.20 -16.84
N PHE A 201 -21.60 -10.99 -15.54
CA PHE A 201 -22.55 -9.99 -15.01
C PHE A 201 -22.39 -8.60 -15.68
N ARG A 202 -21.17 -8.23 -16.07
CA ARG A 202 -20.88 -6.98 -16.79
C ARG A 202 -21.45 -6.98 -18.22
N GLU A 203 -21.47 -8.12 -18.90
CA GLU A 203 -22.05 -8.27 -20.23
C GLU A 203 -23.57 -8.26 -20.15
N LEU A 204 -24.13 -8.87 -19.11
CA LEU A 204 -25.57 -8.82 -18.81
C LEU A 204 -26.03 -7.41 -18.44
N LEU A 205 -25.30 -6.70 -17.57
CA LEU A 205 -25.58 -5.31 -17.26
C LEU A 205 -25.55 -4.42 -18.51
N LYS A 206 -24.57 -4.59 -19.39
CA LYS A 206 -24.48 -3.80 -20.63
C LYS A 206 -25.59 -4.14 -21.63
N LYS A 207 -25.99 -5.39 -21.69
CA LYS A 207 -27.00 -5.89 -22.65
C LYS A 207 -28.42 -5.59 -22.20
N HIS A 208 -28.68 -5.59 -20.89
CA HIS A 208 -30.04 -5.62 -20.36
C HIS A 208 -30.41 -4.39 -19.51
N LEU A 209 -29.44 -3.57 -19.08
CA LEU A 209 -29.72 -2.38 -18.27
C LEU A 209 -30.79 -1.43 -18.87
N PRO A 210 -30.89 -1.26 -20.21
CA PRO A 210 -31.97 -0.47 -20.81
C PRO A 210 -33.36 -1.14 -20.76
N ARG A 211 -33.41 -2.44 -20.50
CA ARG A 211 -34.65 -3.24 -20.54
C ARG A 211 -35.23 -3.57 -19.17
N TYR A 212 -34.41 -3.44 -18.10
CA TYR A 212 -34.81 -3.81 -16.74
C TYR A 212 -35.05 -2.57 -15.91
N ALA A 213 -36.21 -2.46 -15.33
CA ALA A 213 -36.57 -1.37 -14.43
C ALA A 213 -35.77 -1.43 -13.12
N THR A 214 -35.28 -2.62 -12.76
CA THR A 214 -34.49 -2.85 -11.55
C THR A 214 -33.41 -3.91 -11.78
N VAL A 215 -32.32 -3.84 -11.00
CA VAL A 215 -31.29 -4.89 -10.96
C VAL A 215 -31.86 -6.25 -10.53
N MET A 216 -32.98 -6.24 -9.81
CA MET A 216 -33.69 -7.46 -9.41
C MET A 216 -34.19 -8.25 -10.61
N ASP A 217 -34.56 -7.59 -11.69
CA ASP A 217 -34.98 -8.27 -12.92
C ASP A 217 -33.79 -8.94 -13.61
N VAL A 218 -32.63 -8.28 -13.62
CA VAL A 218 -31.36 -8.86 -14.11
C VAL A 218 -30.93 -10.05 -13.27
N LEU A 219 -31.04 -9.96 -11.95
CA LEU A 219 -30.68 -11.06 -11.04
C LEU A 219 -31.62 -12.26 -11.21
N LYS A 220 -32.91 -12.05 -11.43
CA LYS A 220 -33.87 -13.12 -11.68
C LYS A 220 -33.57 -13.88 -12.97
N GLU A 221 -33.17 -13.17 -14.02
CA GLU A 221 -32.83 -13.80 -15.31
C GLU A 221 -31.46 -14.49 -15.26
N THR A 222 -30.51 -13.94 -14.53
CA THR A 222 -29.14 -14.48 -14.45
C THR A 222 -29.04 -15.67 -13.50
N TYR A 223 -29.86 -15.71 -12.43
CA TYR A 223 -29.84 -16.73 -11.38
C TYR A 223 -31.26 -17.26 -11.11
N PRO A 224 -31.89 -17.99 -12.05
CA PRO A 224 -33.27 -18.47 -11.91
C PRO A 224 -33.48 -19.41 -10.71
N TYR A 225 -32.42 -20.03 -10.18
CA TYR A 225 -32.48 -20.96 -9.04
C TYR A 225 -32.39 -20.31 -7.66
N SER A 226 -32.18 -19.00 -7.59
CA SER A 226 -31.98 -18.31 -6.31
C SER A 226 -33.11 -17.36 -5.92
N LEU A 227 -34.37 -17.83 -6.07
CA LEU A 227 -35.54 -17.02 -5.73
C LEU A 227 -35.50 -16.50 -4.26
N GLU A 228 -34.99 -17.31 -3.35
CA GLU A 228 -34.81 -16.93 -1.94
C GLU A 228 -33.73 -15.86 -1.79
N VAL A 229 -32.58 -16.03 -2.43
CA VAL A 229 -31.50 -15.04 -2.45
C VAL A 229 -31.99 -13.72 -3.02
N THR A 230 -32.82 -13.77 -4.06
CA THR A 230 -33.41 -12.59 -4.69
C THR A 230 -34.40 -11.89 -3.77
N LYS A 231 -35.23 -12.62 -3.04
CA LYS A 231 -36.20 -12.06 -2.07
C LYS A 231 -35.50 -11.41 -0.89
N VAL A 232 -34.49 -12.08 -0.30
CA VAL A 232 -33.69 -11.52 0.81
C VAL A 232 -32.94 -10.28 0.35
N ALA A 233 -32.31 -10.30 -0.82
CA ALA A 233 -31.62 -9.13 -1.36
C ALA A 233 -32.58 -7.97 -1.65
N ALA A 234 -33.83 -8.23 -2.07
CA ALA A 234 -34.83 -7.19 -2.32
C ALA A 234 -35.27 -6.47 -1.03
N SER A 235 -35.51 -7.22 0.04
CA SER A 235 -35.83 -6.64 1.36
C SER A 235 -34.67 -5.83 1.89
N LYS A 236 -33.49 -6.42 1.94
CA LYS A 236 -32.25 -5.75 2.43
C LYS A 236 -31.81 -4.58 1.56
N ARG A 237 -32.17 -4.56 0.28
CA ARG A 237 -31.92 -3.39 -0.59
C ARG A 237 -32.71 -2.17 -0.12
N THR A 238 -33.96 -2.34 0.28
CA THR A 238 -34.77 -1.22 0.79
C THR A 238 -34.14 -0.64 2.06
N GLU A 239 -33.72 -1.49 2.99
CA GLU A 239 -33.01 -1.09 4.20
C GLU A 239 -31.72 -0.31 3.84
N LEU A 240 -30.91 -0.86 2.91
CA LEU A 240 -29.68 -0.21 2.46
C LEU A 240 -29.94 1.18 1.87
N VAL A 241 -30.94 1.32 0.98
CA VAL A 241 -31.24 2.62 0.37
C VAL A 241 -31.75 3.62 1.40
N THR A 242 -32.61 3.20 2.33
CA THR A 242 -33.10 4.05 3.40
C THR A 242 -31.95 4.55 4.27
N GLU A 243 -31.04 3.66 4.67
CA GLU A 243 -29.85 4.01 5.45
C GLU A 243 -28.94 5.00 4.69
N LEU A 244 -28.70 4.76 3.41
CA LEU A 244 -27.87 5.65 2.58
C LEU A 244 -28.47 7.05 2.42
N GLU A 245 -29.80 7.16 2.26
CA GLU A 245 -30.47 8.45 2.21
C GLU A 245 -30.37 9.23 3.53
N LEU A 246 -30.37 8.53 4.66
CA LEU A 246 -30.11 9.13 5.97
C LEU A 246 -28.64 9.54 6.13
N LEU A 247 -27.69 8.66 5.83
CA LEU A 247 -26.25 8.95 5.91
C LEU A 247 -25.83 10.10 5.00
N LYS A 248 -26.50 10.27 3.86
CA LYS A 248 -26.25 11.37 2.92
C LYS A 248 -26.59 12.74 3.52
N LYS A 249 -27.57 12.82 4.39
CA LYS A 249 -28.01 14.06 5.03
C LYS A 249 -27.09 14.50 6.18
N LEU A 250 -26.38 13.56 6.80
CA LEU A 250 -25.39 13.85 7.82
C LEU A 250 -24.19 14.57 7.21
N ASP A 251 -23.55 15.44 7.97
CA ASP A 251 -22.28 16.03 7.58
C ASP A 251 -21.13 15.02 7.64
N SER A 252 -19.94 15.42 7.23
CA SER A 252 -18.78 14.53 7.20
C SER A 252 -18.29 14.09 8.58
N TYR A 253 -18.46 14.95 9.60
CA TYR A 253 -18.07 14.68 10.96
C TYR A 253 -19.07 13.72 11.62
N GLU A 254 -20.36 14.01 11.51
CA GLU A 254 -21.45 13.16 12.05
C GLU A 254 -21.38 11.73 11.48
N ARG A 255 -21.19 11.59 10.16
CA ARG A 255 -20.99 10.26 9.54
C ARG A 255 -19.77 9.54 10.10
N MET A 256 -18.68 10.25 10.31
CA MET A 256 -17.45 9.67 10.85
C MET A 256 -17.67 9.20 12.29
N MET A 257 -18.35 9.98 13.11
CA MET A 257 -18.66 9.63 14.50
C MET A 257 -19.62 8.44 14.59
N LEU A 258 -20.62 8.39 13.72
CA LEU A 258 -21.54 7.25 13.64
C LEU A 258 -20.82 5.94 13.27
N LEU A 259 -19.96 5.96 12.24
CA LEU A 259 -19.16 4.80 11.87
C LEU A 259 -18.17 4.39 12.96
N LYS A 260 -17.69 5.37 13.73
CA LYS A 260 -16.83 5.11 14.89
C LYS A 260 -17.61 4.46 16.05
N SER A 261 -18.82 4.91 16.30
CA SER A 261 -19.73 4.28 17.29
C SER A 261 -20.01 2.82 16.93
N ASP A 262 -20.32 2.53 15.66
CA ASP A 262 -20.53 1.16 15.16
C ASP A 262 -19.25 0.30 15.33
N GLU A 263 -18.07 0.88 15.17
CA GLU A 263 -16.81 0.18 15.42
C GLU A 263 -16.68 -0.21 16.89
N LEU A 264 -16.95 0.71 17.81
CA LEU A 264 -16.82 0.50 19.26
C LEU A 264 -17.83 -0.55 19.78
N GLU A 265 -19.06 -0.56 19.25
CA GLU A 265 -20.07 -1.54 19.61
C GLU A 265 -19.61 -2.99 19.37
N HIS A 266 -18.89 -3.22 18.28
CA HIS A 266 -18.49 -4.57 17.89
C HIS A 266 -17.12 -5.01 18.44
N GLN A 267 -16.55 -4.21 19.36
CA GLN A 267 -15.28 -4.57 19.97
C GLN A 267 -15.49 -5.24 21.33
N ASN A 268 -14.97 -6.46 21.42
CA ASN A 268 -14.87 -7.17 22.69
C ASN A 268 -13.65 -6.69 23.48
N ILE A 269 -13.64 -5.41 23.88
CA ILE A 269 -12.65 -4.89 24.81
C ILE A 269 -13.13 -5.20 26.22
N SER A 270 -12.40 -6.06 26.94
CA SER A 270 -12.75 -6.35 28.32
C SER A 270 -12.53 -5.12 29.22
N PRO A 271 -13.33 -4.92 30.28
CA PRO A 271 -13.13 -3.83 31.22
C PRO A 271 -11.71 -3.78 31.81
N LYS A 272 -11.08 -4.94 32.01
CA LYS A 272 -9.70 -5.05 32.50
C LYS A 272 -8.69 -4.52 31.49
N GLU A 273 -8.83 -4.84 30.23
CA GLU A 273 -7.94 -4.34 29.15
C GLU A 273 -8.10 -2.84 28.95
N PHE A 274 -9.35 -2.36 29.01
CA PHE A 274 -9.62 -0.93 28.93
C PHE A 274 -9.01 -0.17 30.12
N ALA A 275 -9.12 -0.70 31.34
CA ALA A 275 -8.53 -0.11 32.54
C ALA A 275 -7.00 0.01 32.40
N ILE A 276 -6.31 -1.06 31.94
CA ILE A 276 -4.87 -1.02 31.70
C ILE A 276 -4.50 0.10 30.69
N CYS A 277 -5.27 0.23 29.62
CA CYS A 277 -5.05 1.26 28.61
C CYS A 277 -5.29 2.67 29.16
N ARG A 278 -6.37 2.85 29.95
CA ARG A 278 -6.70 4.13 30.57
C ARG A 278 -5.64 4.58 31.56
N ASP A 279 -5.15 3.66 32.39
CA ASP A 279 -4.16 3.94 33.42
C ASP A 279 -2.79 4.32 32.85
N LEU A 280 -2.52 4.07 31.57
CA LEU A 280 -1.33 4.53 30.88
C LEU A 280 -1.35 6.03 30.56
N ILE A 281 -2.54 6.60 30.35
CA ILE A 281 -2.68 7.97 29.85
C ILE A 281 -2.27 8.97 30.93
N ALA A 282 -1.43 9.94 30.54
CA ALA A 282 -1.02 11.02 31.43
C ALA A 282 -2.22 11.88 31.84
N THR A 283 -2.34 12.11 33.13
CA THR A 283 -3.31 13.06 33.71
C THR A 283 -2.90 14.51 33.42
N LYS A 284 -3.82 15.45 33.71
CA LYS A 284 -3.50 16.89 33.60
C LYS A 284 -2.33 17.26 34.48
N ASP A 285 -2.35 16.86 35.76
CA ASP A 285 -1.33 17.24 36.73
C ASP A 285 0.05 16.66 36.35
N GLU A 286 0.11 15.41 35.89
CA GLU A 286 1.35 14.81 35.38
C GLU A 286 1.90 15.54 34.16
N CYS A 287 1.02 15.99 33.26
CA CYS A 287 1.44 16.81 32.10
C CYS A 287 1.92 18.19 32.53
N ASP A 288 1.23 18.85 33.47
CA ASP A 288 1.58 20.18 33.93
C ASP A 288 2.93 20.18 34.66
N ASP A 289 3.15 19.19 35.51
CA ASP A 289 4.44 19.01 36.20
C ASP A 289 5.58 18.75 35.20
N TYR A 290 5.35 17.83 34.26
CA TYR A 290 6.37 17.43 33.29
C TYR A 290 6.73 18.55 32.32
N PHE A 291 5.75 19.26 31.77
CA PHE A 291 5.94 20.35 30.79
C PHE A 291 6.16 21.73 31.46
N SER A 292 6.43 21.77 32.75
CA SER A 292 6.82 23.00 33.46
C SER A 292 8.19 23.55 33.03
N SER A 293 9.06 22.71 32.43
CA SER A 293 10.40 23.03 31.96
C SER A 293 10.56 22.75 30.46
N ASP A 294 11.32 23.58 29.74
CA ASP A 294 11.67 23.41 28.32
C ASP A 294 12.46 22.12 28.03
N LYS A 295 13.29 21.68 28.97
CA LYS A 295 14.08 20.44 28.88
C LYS A 295 13.21 19.17 28.79
N SER A 296 11.93 19.27 29.09
CA SER A 296 10.98 18.14 29.03
C SER A 296 10.90 17.49 27.66
N ILE A 297 11.11 18.22 26.56
CA ILE A 297 10.93 17.74 25.20
C ILE A 297 12.01 16.73 24.78
N GLU A 298 13.22 16.88 25.28
CA GLU A 298 14.35 15.99 25.01
C GLU A 298 14.06 14.55 25.47
N ASN A 299 13.31 14.44 26.59
CA ASN A 299 12.99 13.18 27.25
C ASN A 299 11.62 12.57 26.83
N ILE A 300 11.03 13.06 25.73
CA ILE A 300 9.88 12.39 25.14
C ILE A 300 10.34 11.11 24.44
N ASP A 301 9.78 9.99 24.83
CA ASP A 301 10.10 8.67 24.30
C ASP A 301 9.03 8.14 23.36
N VAL A 302 9.46 7.24 22.45
CA VAL A 302 8.58 6.44 21.61
C VAL A 302 8.85 4.96 21.90
N ILE A 303 7.89 4.30 22.58
CA ILE A 303 7.98 2.87 22.86
C ILE A 303 7.32 2.11 21.70
N TYR A 304 8.05 1.16 21.12
CA TYR A 304 7.52 0.28 20.05
C TYR A 304 6.85 -0.94 20.65
N PRO A 305 5.69 -1.37 20.09
CA PRO A 305 5.02 -2.58 20.59
C PRO A 305 5.90 -3.83 20.51
N ASP A 306 5.96 -4.52 21.63
CA ASP A 306 6.48 -5.88 21.75
C ASP A 306 5.35 -6.79 22.23
N ASN A 307 5.00 -7.81 21.45
CA ASN A 307 3.88 -8.71 21.79
C ASN A 307 4.15 -9.60 23.00
N GLN A 308 5.38 -9.69 23.47
CA GLN A 308 5.73 -10.34 24.73
C GLN A 308 5.54 -9.41 25.94
N HIS A 309 5.49 -8.11 25.72
CA HIS A 309 5.28 -7.13 26.79
C HIS A 309 3.81 -7.06 27.21
N LYS A 310 3.52 -7.08 28.51
CA LYS A 310 2.13 -7.11 29.04
C LYS A 310 1.33 -5.85 28.69
N ILE A 311 1.99 -4.69 28.65
CA ILE A 311 1.38 -3.36 28.50
C ILE A 311 1.64 -2.84 27.09
N PHE A 312 2.91 -2.73 26.66
CA PHE A 312 3.30 -2.16 25.38
C PHE A 312 3.31 -3.23 24.29
N ASN A 313 2.12 -3.65 23.87
CA ASN A 313 1.92 -4.63 22.81
C ASN A 313 0.96 -4.11 21.74
N THR A 314 0.91 -4.78 20.60
CA THR A 314 0.08 -4.37 19.47
C THR A 314 -1.42 -4.36 19.82
N LYS A 315 -1.87 -5.25 20.70
CA LYS A 315 -3.29 -5.31 21.12
C LYS A 315 -3.68 -4.05 21.86
N ASN A 316 -2.93 -3.65 22.88
CA ASN A 316 -3.18 -2.44 23.66
C ASN A 316 -3.05 -1.18 22.82
N TRP A 317 -2.06 -1.13 21.89
CA TRP A 317 -1.96 -0.04 20.93
C TRP A 317 -3.24 0.09 20.09
N ASN A 318 -3.78 -1.03 19.60
CA ASN A 318 -5.02 -1.04 18.83
C ASN A 318 -6.22 -0.59 19.67
N ILE A 319 -6.35 -1.07 20.92
CA ILE A 319 -7.42 -0.65 21.84
C ILE A 319 -7.38 0.87 22.03
N LEU A 320 -6.23 1.41 22.38
CA LEU A 320 -6.05 2.86 22.53
C LEU A 320 -6.37 3.61 21.25
N ARG A 321 -5.83 3.15 20.10
CA ARG A 321 -6.09 3.77 18.79
C ARG A 321 -7.58 3.83 18.49
N GLN A 322 -8.32 2.79 18.82
CA GLN A 322 -9.75 2.70 18.60
C GLN A 322 -10.54 3.60 19.53
N THR A 323 -10.10 3.78 20.77
CA THR A 323 -10.84 4.56 21.78
C THR A 323 -10.50 6.04 21.80
N ILE A 324 -9.33 6.47 21.28
CA ILE A 324 -8.93 7.88 21.30
C ILE A 324 -8.93 8.57 19.93
N HIS A 325 -9.09 7.84 18.83
CA HIS A 325 -9.04 8.41 17.47
C HIS A 325 -10.41 8.41 16.81
N ASN A 326 -10.78 9.52 16.18
CA ASN A 326 -12.10 9.73 15.59
C ASN A 326 -12.43 8.85 14.40
N MET A 327 -11.43 8.34 13.66
CA MET A 327 -11.70 7.48 12.50
C MET A 327 -11.75 6.00 12.88
N GLU A 328 -12.58 5.25 12.15
CA GLU A 328 -12.50 3.79 12.14
C GLU A 328 -11.07 3.31 11.91
N PHE A 329 -10.69 2.21 12.58
CA PHE A 329 -9.41 1.57 12.39
C PHE A 329 -9.46 0.64 11.18
N ASN A 330 -8.70 0.98 10.16
CA ASN A 330 -8.49 0.11 9.00
C ASN A 330 -7.03 -0.28 8.94
N GLN A 331 -6.76 -1.58 8.90
CA GLN A 331 -5.40 -2.07 8.67
C GLN A 331 -4.95 -1.65 7.27
N SER A 332 -3.87 -0.90 7.22
CA SER A 332 -3.27 -0.51 5.95
C SER A 332 -2.22 -1.54 5.52
N PRO A 333 -2.22 -1.95 4.25
CA PRO A 333 -1.20 -2.89 3.74
C PRO A 333 0.19 -2.25 3.72
N GLY A 334 1.21 -3.10 3.69
CA GLY A 334 2.61 -2.69 3.60
C GLY A 334 3.33 -2.65 4.95
N ARG A 335 4.51 -2.03 4.94
CA ARG A 335 5.34 -1.87 6.14
C ARG A 335 4.66 -0.93 7.12
N ASN A 336 4.75 -1.22 8.42
CA ASN A 336 4.17 -0.40 9.48
C ASN A 336 5.08 -0.41 10.71
N LEU A 337 5.14 0.73 11.37
CA LEU A 337 5.79 0.89 12.66
C LEU A 337 4.84 1.68 13.57
N LEU A 338 4.51 1.10 14.72
CA LEU A 338 3.61 1.66 15.72
C LEU A 338 4.43 2.23 16.87
N GLY A 339 3.97 3.30 17.50
CA GLY A 339 4.62 3.88 18.65
C GLY A 339 3.63 4.39 19.70
N PHE A 340 3.98 4.15 20.96
CA PHE A 340 3.41 4.82 22.12
C PHE A 340 4.30 6.03 22.42
N VAL A 341 3.77 7.23 22.34
CA VAL A 341 4.51 8.46 22.62
C VAL A 341 4.23 8.93 24.04
N GLY A 342 5.24 9.15 24.82
CA GLY A 342 5.07 9.54 26.21
C GLY A 342 6.36 9.98 26.89
N PHE A 343 6.29 10.06 28.19
CA PHE A 343 7.40 10.44 29.08
C PHE A 343 7.41 9.58 30.33
N HIS A 344 8.52 9.57 31.04
CA HIS A 344 8.65 8.91 32.32
C HIS A 344 8.38 9.88 33.47
N SER A 345 7.45 9.52 34.35
CA SER A 345 7.15 10.23 35.61
C SER A 345 7.12 9.22 36.74
N ASN A 346 7.89 9.49 37.81
CA ASN A 346 8.00 8.63 38.99
C ASN A 346 8.27 7.14 38.65
N GLY A 347 9.15 6.90 37.66
CA GLY A 347 9.50 5.55 37.19
C GLY A 347 8.47 4.87 36.28
N ASN A 348 7.33 5.49 36.03
CA ASN A 348 6.29 4.95 35.15
C ASN A 348 6.23 5.72 33.82
N PHE A 349 6.01 4.99 32.72
CA PHE A 349 5.75 5.61 31.42
C PHE A 349 4.31 6.15 31.40
N ARG A 350 4.15 7.41 31.01
CA ARG A 350 2.86 8.10 30.88
C ARG A 350 2.63 8.46 29.43
N LEU A 351 1.54 7.95 28.88
CA LEU A 351 1.17 8.09 27.47
C LEU A 351 0.55 9.47 27.19
N ILE A 352 1.07 10.15 26.18
CA ILE A 352 0.51 11.43 25.69
C ILE A 352 0.00 11.33 24.25
N GLY A 353 0.24 10.22 23.56
CA GLY A 353 -0.32 10.01 22.23
C GLY A 353 0.15 8.74 21.55
N LEU A 354 -0.46 8.48 20.41
CA LEU A 354 -0.14 7.35 19.54
C LEU A 354 0.30 7.83 18.16
N ILE A 355 1.25 7.10 17.61
CA ILE A 355 1.78 7.35 16.28
C ILE A 355 1.87 6.05 15.50
N GLN A 356 1.60 6.13 14.21
CA GLN A 356 1.85 5.05 13.27
C GLN A 356 2.46 5.64 12.01
N ILE A 357 3.60 5.13 11.62
CA ILE A 357 4.20 5.40 10.32
C ILE A 357 4.15 4.14 9.46
N GLY A 358 4.05 4.30 8.15
CA GLY A 358 3.89 3.16 7.24
C GLY A 358 4.29 3.49 5.81
N SER A 359 4.27 2.46 4.96
CA SER A 359 4.52 2.64 3.52
C SER A 359 3.56 3.65 2.93
N ASP A 360 4.05 4.52 2.07
CA ASP A 360 3.22 5.53 1.42
C ASP A 360 2.31 4.94 0.34
N ALA A 361 1.26 5.68 0.00
CA ALA A 361 0.29 5.28 -1.01
C ALA A 361 0.94 5.10 -2.39
N GLN A 362 0.45 4.12 -3.17
CA GLN A 362 0.95 3.88 -4.52
C GLN A 362 0.75 5.09 -5.43
N SER A 363 -0.39 5.74 -5.34
CA SER A 363 -0.75 6.92 -6.12
C SER A 363 -1.28 7.99 -5.20
N LEU A 364 -0.70 9.17 -5.26
CA LEU A 364 -1.10 10.33 -4.48
C LEU A 364 -0.81 11.62 -5.26
N GLY A 365 -1.84 12.17 -5.91
CA GLY A 365 -1.70 13.28 -6.83
C GLY A 365 -0.98 14.52 -6.25
N ALA A 366 -1.31 14.91 -5.01
CA ALA A 366 -0.67 16.04 -4.35
C ALA A 366 0.86 15.84 -4.19
N ARG A 367 1.29 14.65 -3.75
CA ARG A 367 2.71 14.29 -3.63
C ARG A 367 3.38 14.23 -4.99
N ASP A 368 2.76 13.52 -5.93
CA ASP A 368 3.34 13.28 -7.25
C ASP A 368 3.54 14.60 -8.00
N THR A 369 2.58 15.53 -7.92
CA THR A 369 2.70 16.89 -8.47
C THR A 369 3.80 17.69 -7.76
N HIS A 370 3.87 17.62 -6.42
CA HIS A 370 4.86 18.36 -5.64
C HIS A 370 6.30 17.93 -5.95
N ILE A 371 6.53 16.62 -6.11
CA ILE A 371 7.85 16.05 -6.43
C ILE A 371 8.16 16.17 -7.93
N GLY A 372 7.14 16.30 -8.77
CA GLY A 372 7.25 16.29 -10.23
C GLY A 372 7.32 14.87 -10.81
N TRP A 373 6.70 13.88 -10.15
CA TRP A 373 6.72 12.49 -10.59
C TRP A 373 5.70 12.18 -11.68
N SER A 374 6.18 11.53 -12.73
CA SER A 374 5.33 10.76 -13.64
C SER A 374 4.91 9.42 -13.00
N GLU A 375 3.97 8.73 -13.65
CA GLU A 375 3.50 7.42 -13.19
C GLU A 375 4.62 6.37 -13.12
N THR A 376 5.58 6.44 -14.03
CA THR A 376 6.76 5.57 -14.11
C THR A 376 7.80 5.88 -13.03
N GLN A 377 8.09 7.15 -12.78
CA GLN A 377 9.10 7.58 -11.81
C GLN A 377 8.72 7.23 -10.36
N ARG A 378 7.43 7.27 -10.05
CA ARG A 378 6.85 6.96 -8.75
C ARG A 378 7.28 5.60 -8.17
N SER A 379 7.45 4.59 -9.02
CA SER A 379 7.75 3.23 -8.58
C SER A 379 9.16 3.04 -8.00
N PHE A 380 10.13 3.88 -8.37
CA PHE A 380 11.55 3.68 -8.05
C PHE A 380 11.97 4.24 -6.68
N LYS A 381 11.38 5.34 -6.25
CA LYS A 381 11.83 6.07 -5.04
C LYS A 381 10.76 6.24 -3.96
N ARG A 382 9.54 5.72 -4.17
CA ARG A 382 8.45 5.84 -3.20
C ARG A 382 8.77 5.23 -1.83
N GLU A 383 9.60 4.21 -1.77
CA GLU A 383 9.97 3.56 -0.51
C GLU A 383 10.75 4.48 0.44
N HIS A 384 11.34 5.57 -0.09
CA HIS A 384 12.03 6.59 0.69
C HIS A 384 11.08 7.63 1.32
N ILE A 385 9.77 7.51 1.06
CA ILE A 385 8.71 8.34 1.64
C ILE A 385 7.91 7.50 2.61
N VAL A 386 7.79 7.98 3.84
CA VAL A 386 7.04 7.30 4.90
C VAL A 386 5.79 8.10 5.25
N ASN A 387 4.64 7.42 5.28
CA ASN A 387 3.36 8.02 5.58
C ASN A 387 3.02 7.88 7.07
N MET A 388 2.82 9.02 7.74
CA MET A 388 2.29 9.06 9.09
C MET A 388 0.77 8.87 9.03
N ARG A 389 0.32 7.66 9.35
CA ARG A 389 -1.07 7.20 9.21
C ARG A 389 -1.92 7.44 10.45
N THR A 390 -1.29 7.43 11.62
CA THR A 390 -1.91 7.79 12.89
C THR A 390 -1.03 8.81 13.58
N CYS A 391 -1.63 9.89 14.03
CA CYS A 391 -0.99 10.95 14.79
C CYS A 391 -2.07 11.55 15.69
N VAL A 392 -2.25 10.97 16.88
CA VAL A 392 -3.32 11.36 17.79
C VAL A 392 -2.77 11.55 19.20
N PRO A 393 -2.95 12.75 19.77
CA PRO A 393 -2.64 12.98 21.18
C PRO A 393 -3.75 12.41 22.07
N THR A 394 -3.41 12.03 23.29
CA THR A 394 -4.40 11.78 24.33
C THR A 394 -4.95 13.10 24.89
N GLN A 395 -6.12 13.05 25.52
CA GLN A 395 -6.64 14.18 26.28
C GLN A 395 -6.39 13.93 27.79
N PRO A 396 -6.14 14.99 28.57
CA PRO A 396 -6.25 16.43 28.25
C PRO A 396 -5.03 17.05 27.57
N PHE A 397 -3.89 16.32 27.45
CA PHE A 397 -2.65 16.82 26.90
C PHE A 397 -2.85 17.46 25.49
N GLY A 398 -3.59 16.81 24.63
CA GLY A 398 -3.82 17.25 23.25
C GLY A 398 -4.37 18.66 23.17
N ASN A 399 -5.37 18.97 23.99
CA ASN A 399 -6.02 20.28 24.04
C ASN A 399 -5.13 21.34 24.72
N ASN A 400 -4.59 21.00 25.89
CA ASN A 400 -3.92 21.98 26.74
C ASN A 400 -2.55 22.39 26.19
N HIS A 401 -1.78 21.44 25.63
CA HIS A 401 -0.37 21.59 25.30
C HIS A 401 -0.05 21.53 23.79
N LEU A 402 -1.00 21.76 22.90
CA LEU A 402 -0.78 21.56 21.46
C LEU A 402 -0.24 20.15 21.12
N GLY A 403 -0.77 19.12 21.81
CA GLY A 403 -0.27 17.76 21.74
C GLY A 403 -0.21 17.18 20.34
N GLY A 404 -1.17 17.49 19.47
CA GLY A 404 -1.14 17.04 18.08
C GLY A 404 0.12 17.48 17.31
N LYS A 405 0.65 18.65 17.62
CA LYS A 405 1.92 19.14 17.04
C LYS A 405 3.13 18.37 17.57
N LEU A 406 3.16 18.10 18.87
CA LEU A 406 4.24 17.33 19.48
C LEU A 406 4.26 15.90 18.93
N ILE A 407 3.10 15.22 18.87
CA ILE A 407 3.01 13.87 18.31
C ILE A 407 3.45 13.85 16.85
N ALA A 408 3.08 14.87 16.05
CA ALA A 408 3.53 14.97 14.66
C ALA A 408 5.05 15.09 14.53
N MET A 409 5.72 15.81 15.44
CA MET A 409 7.17 15.94 15.44
C MET A 409 7.87 14.70 16.02
N SER A 410 7.22 13.97 16.93
CA SER A 410 7.74 12.71 17.45
C SER A 410 7.90 11.63 16.37
N ALA A 411 7.27 11.79 15.19
CA ALA A 411 7.50 10.94 14.04
C ALA A 411 8.97 10.92 13.59
N LEU A 412 9.71 11.99 13.84
CA LEU A 412 11.15 12.09 13.52
C LEU A 412 11.98 11.09 14.34
N LYS A 413 11.59 10.83 15.59
CA LYS A 413 12.24 9.85 16.46
C LYS A 413 12.06 8.40 15.97
N MET A 414 11.10 8.15 15.07
CA MET A 414 10.83 6.81 14.52
C MET A 414 11.63 6.53 13.24
N VAL A 415 12.31 7.51 12.67
CA VAL A 415 13.00 7.39 11.39
C VAL A 415 14.15 6.37 11.48
N ASP A 416 14.98 6.45 12.50
CA ASP A 416 16.13 5.56 12.67
C ASP A 416 15.69 4.09 12.85
N GLU A 417 14.64 3.85 13.64
CA GLU A 417 14.07 2.51 13.80
C GLU A 417 13.48 2.00 12.47
N TRP A 418 12.81 2.86 11.70
CA TRP A 418 12.30 2.50 10.39
C TRP A 418 13.44 2.12 9.44
N GLU A 419 14.48 2.93 9.35
CA GLU A 419 15.66 2.68 8.51
C GLU A 419 16.39 1.40 8.92
N THR A 420 16.53 1.18 10.24
CA THR A 420 17.13 -0.05 10.80
C THR A 420 16.32 -1.29 10.45
N ARG A 421 15.00 -1.23 10.62
CA ARG A 421 14.10 -2.38 10.39
C ARG A 421 13.92 -2.73 8.92
N TYR A 422 13.77 -1.71 8.07
CA TYR A 422 13.41 -1.92 6.66
C TYR A 422 14.57 -1.70 5.68
N LYS A 423 15.74 -1.34 6.17
CA LYS A 423 16.97 -1.08 5.39
C LYS A 423 16.73 -0.11 4.23
N THR A 424 15.92 0.91 4.47
CA THR A 424 15.52 1.90 3.46
C THR A 424 15.66 3.28 4.03
N LYS A 425 16.45 4.15 3.39
CA LYS A 425 16.64 5.54 3.81
C LYS A 425 15.34 6.34 3.67
N VAL A 426 14.94 7.06 4.71
CA VAL A 426 13.77 7.94 4.70
C VAL A 426 14.21 9.35 4.37
N VAL A 427 13.64 9.97 3.33
CA VAL A 427 14.00 11.34 2.94
C VAL A 427 12.92 12.36 3.26
N CYS A 428 11.69 11.92 3.42
CA CYS A 428 10.62 12.77 3.93
C CYS A 428 9.49 11.94 4.56
N LEU A 429 8.77 12.57 5.47
CA LEU A 429 7.52 12.08 6.00
C LEU A 429 6.36 12.78 5.28
N ILE A 430 5.25 12.06 5.08
CA ILE A 430 4.01 12.60 4.50
C ILE A 430 2.82 12.24 5.38
N THR A 431 1.79 13.06 5.36
CA THR A 431 0.52 12.78 6.05
C THR A 431 -0.64 13.53 5.42
N SER A 432 -1.85 13.11 5.73
CA SER A 432 -3.06 13.88 5.44
C SER A 432 -3.73 14.34 6.73
N ALA A 433 -4.21 15.55 6.79
CA ALA A 433 -5.07 15.96 7.89
C ALA A 433 -6.46 15.34 7.74
N LEU A 434 -7.03 14.91 8.86
CA LEU A 434 -8.37 14.31 8.89
C LEU A 434 -9.44 15.34 8.58
N HIS A 435 -9.29 16.54 9.16
CA HIS A 435 -10.16 17.67 8.97
C HIS A 435 -9.49 18.71 8.07
N GLY A 436 -10.28 19.66 7.56
CA GLY A 436 -9.79 20.79 6.78
C GLY A 436 -8.82 21.68 7.57
N LYS A 437 -8.83 22.96 7.27
CA LYS A 437 -8.05 23.96 8.03
C LYS A 437 -8.98 24.73 8.99
N PRO A 438 -8.50 25.11 10.19
CA PRO A 438 -7.17 24.83 10.74
C PRO A 438 -7.03 23.38 11.27
N ASN A 439 -5.82 22.82 11.21
CA ASN A 439 -5.50 21.50 11.72
C ASN A 439 -4.14 21.49 12.45
N GLN A 440 -3.77 20.31 13.00
CA GLN A 440 -2.56 20.19 13.82
C GLN A 440 -1.25 20.48 13.08
N TYR A 441 -1.21 20.42 11.76
CA TYR A 441 0.00 20.68 10.95
C TYR A 441 0.15 22.15 10.54
N ASP A 442 -0.92 22.95 10.65
CA ASP A 442 -0.88 24.35 10.29
C ASP A 442 0.01 25.17 11.24
N GLY A 443 0.78 26.08 10.65
CA GLY A 443 1.72 26.94 11.39
C GLY A 443 2.99 26.23 11.86
N MET A 444 3.24 24.99 11.42
CA MET A 444 4.50 24.28 11.63
C MET A 444 5.44 24.49 10.44
N THR A 445 6.64 25.00 10.68
CA THR A 445 7.62 25.30 9.63
C THR A 445 8.10 24.07 8.87
N TRP A 446 8.15 22.92 9.55
CA TRP A 446 8.69 21.67 9.00
C TRP A 446 7.67 20.88 8.20
N TRP A 447 6.38 21.00 8.55
CA TRP A 447 5.29 20.38 7.81
C TRP A 447 4.71 21.35 6.78
N LYS A 448 5.07 21.15 5.51
CA LYS A 448 4.65 22.00 4.40
C LYS A 448 3.37 21.45 3.75
N SER A 449 2.36 22.28 3.55
CA SER A 449 1.19 21.89 2.77
C SER A 449 1.59 21.72 1.30
N ILE A 450 1.27 20.55 0.73
CA ILE A 450 1.61 20.18 -0.66
C ILE A 450 0.39 20.05 -1.57
N GLY A 451 -0.79 20.39 -1.09
CA GLY A 451 -2.04 20.34 -1.84
C GLY A 451 -3.11 19.52 -1.15
N TYR A 452 -4.13 19.16 -1.90
CA TYR A 452 -5.31 18.46 -1.40
C TYR A 452 -5.53 17.15 -2.14
N SER A 453 -6.20 16.18 -1.49
CA SER A 453 -6.71 15.03 -2.20
C SER A 453 -7.84 15.45 -3.14
N ALA A 454 -7.80 14.95 -4.36
CA ALA A 454 -8.90 15.11 -5.32
C ALA A 454 -9.85 13.89 -5.33
N GLY A 455 -9.79 13.05 -4.29
CA GLY A 455 -10.52 11.79 -4.23
C GLY A 455 -12.00 11.99 -3.92
N GLU A 456 -12.85 11.33 -4.69
CA GLU A 456 -14.25 11.10 -4.32
C GLU A 456 -14.33 9.73 -3.63
N MET A 457 -15.04 9.65 -2.52
CA MET A 457 -15.39 8.40 -1.86
C MET A 457 -16.90 8.20 -1.93
N VAL A 458 -17.32 6.95 -2.00
CA VAL A 458 -18.73 6.59 -1.89
C VAL A 458 -19.05 6.37 -0.43
N ILE A 459 -20.21 6.87 0.02
CA ILE A 459 -20.69 6.65 1.38
C ILE A 459 -20.75 5.12 1.63
N LYS A 460 -20.09 4.67 2.69
CA LYS A 460 -20.13 3.27 3.13
C LYS A 460 -21.32 3.10 4.07
N PRO A 461 -22.09 2.02 3.96
CA PRO A 461 -23.14 1.71 4.92
C PRO A 461 -22.58 1.47 6.34
N ARG A 462 -23.45 1.53 7.35
CA ARG A 462 -23.15 1.14 8.73
C ARG A 462 -22.64 -0.31 8.80
N LYS A 463 -21.99 -0.65 9.87
CA LYS A 463 -21.19 -1.89 9.98
C LYS A 463 -21.99 -3.16 9.71
N ASP A 464 -23.19 -3.30 10.27
CA ASP A 464 -24.01 -4.50 10.11
C ASP A 464 -24.56 -4.63 8.69
N THR A 465 -25.10 -3.54 8.17
CA THR A 465 -25.55 -3.47 6.76
C THR A 465 -24.39 -3.79 5.81
N TRP A 466 -23.20 -3.24 6.10
CA TRP A 466 -22.01 -3.52 5.29
C TRP A 466 -21.53 -4.97 5.44
N ALA A 467 -21.56 -5.54 6.65
CA ALA A 467 -21.17 -6.93 6.87
C ALA A 467 -22.05 -7.88 6.07
N PHE A 468 -23.38 -7.67 6.10
CA PHE A 468 -24.34 -8.44 5.31
C PHE A 468 -24.02 -8.37 3.80
N TRP A 469 -23.88 -7.16 3.23
CA TRP A 469 -23.65 -6.99 1.80
C TRP A 469 -22.29 -7.47 1.34
N ARG A 470 -21.27 -7.33 2.15
CA ARG A 470 -19.93 -7.88 1.86
C ARG A 470 -19.93 -9.40 1.81
N ASP A 471 -20.60 -10.05 2.75
CA ASP A 471 -20.70 -11.50 2.82
C ASP A 471 -21.61 -12.03 1.70
N TRP A 472 -22.71 -11.33 1.40
CA TRP A 472 -23.55 -11.62 0.25
C TRP A 472 -22.77 -11.57 -1.07
N LEU A 473 -21.99 -10.50 -1.27
CA LEU A 473 -21.14 -10.37 -2.46
C LEU A 473 -20.10 -11.50 -2.54
N ARG A 474 -19.48 -11.84 -1.41
CA ARG A 474 -18.49 -12.92 -1.34
C ARG A 474 -19.09 -14.29 -1.63
N THR A 475 -20.30 -14.53 -1.18
CA THR A 475 -21.00 -15.82 -1.32
C THR A 475 -21.56 -16.02 -2.72
N HIS A 476 -22.19 -15.00 -3.29
CA HIS A 476 -22.93 -15.10 -4.51
C HIS A 476 -22.19 -14.59 -5.76
N PHE A 477 -21.17 -13.72 -5.58
CA PHE A 477 -20.42 -13.07 -6.64
C PHE A 477 -18.90 -13.10 -6.37
N ARG A 478 -18.40 -14.29 -6.11
CA ARG A 478 -17.02 -14.51 -5.66
C ARG A 478 -15.96 -13.88 -6.57
N GLU A 479 -16.12 -13.98 -7.88
CA GLU A 479 -15.17 -13.41 -8.84
C GLU A 479 -15.13 -11.87 -8.75
N ILE A 480 -16.28 -11.21 -8.59
CA ILE A 480 -16.36 -9.76 -8.37
C ILE A 480 -15.72 -9.39 -7.06
N TYR A 481 -16.00 -10.15 -6.00
CA TYR A 481 -15.42 -9.92 -4.68
C TYR A 481 -13.89 -10.00 -4.71
N ASP A 482 -13.33 -11.05 -5.33
CA ASP A 482 -11.88 -11.25 -5.40
C ASP A 482 -11.20 -10.17 -6.26
N ASN A 483 -11.81 -9.77 -7.37
CA ASN A 483 -11.33 -8.67 -8.21
C ASN A 483 -11.36 -7.32 -7.48
N CYS A 484 -12.40 -7.01 -6.72
CA CYS A 484 -12.49 -5.80 -5.92
C CYS A 484 -11.50 -5.81 -4.76
N SER A 485 -11.34 -6.94 -4.09
CA SER A 485 -10.43 -7.12 -2.95
C SER A 485 -8.95 -6.97 -3.33
N SER A 486 -8.59 -7.14 -4.59
CA SER A 486 -7.22 -6.98 -5.10
C SER A 486 -6.88 -5.54 -5.52
N GLN A 487 -7.83 -4.60 -5.45
CA GLN A 487 -7.60 -3.21 -5.84
C GLN A 487 -6.88 -2.41 -4.74
N SER A 488 -6.38 -1.23 -5.11
CA SER A 488 -5.70 -0.32 -4.18
C SER A 488 -6.59 0.22 -3.05
N SER A 489 -7.90 0.27 -3.28
CA SER A 489 -8.92 0.67 -2.31
C SER A 489 -10.03 -0.39 -2.23
N PRO A 490 -9.77 -1.55 -1.61
CA PRO A 490 -10.68 -2.69 -1.67
C PRO A 490 -12.09 -2.39 -1.15
N THR A 491 -12.19 -1.72 -0.01
CA THR A 491 -13.49 -1.39 0.60
C THR A 491 -14.34 -0.54 -0.34
N GLN A 492 -13.79 0.50 -0.95
CA GLN A 492 -14.52 1.35 -1.87
C GLN A 492 -14.95 0.59 -3.15
N ALA A 493 -14.06 -0.26 -3.66
CA ALA A 493 -14.38 -1.10 -4.82
C ALA A 493 -15.53 -2.07 -4.55
N LEU A 494 -15.54 -2.69 -3.35
CA LEU A 494 -16.60 -3.59 -2.92
C LEU A 494 -17.93 -2.85 -2.72
N VAL A 495 -17.92 -1.68 -2.07
CA VAL A 495 -19.12 -0.84 -1.90
C VAL A 495 -19.71 -0.45 -3.26
N ILE A 496 -18.88 0.01 -4.19
CA ILE A 496 -19.31 0.36 -5.54
C ILE A 496 -19.89 -0.86 -6.27
N ALA A 497 -19.30 -2.04 -6.09
CA ALA A 497 -19.79 -3.27 -6.69
C ALA A 497 -21.19 -3.63 -6.18
N VAL A 498 -21.41 -3.57 -4.84
CA VAL A 498 -22.72 -3.79 -4.23
C VAL A 498 -23.77 -2.81 -4.77
N TYR A 499 -23.43 -1.50 -4.80
CA TYR A 499 -24.38 -0.49 -5.29
C TYR A 499 -24.79 -0.72 -6.74
N ARG A 500 -23.82 -1.03 -7.60
CA ARG A 500 -24.09 -1.36 -9.00
C ARG A 500 -24.96 -2.60 -9.16
N LEU A 501 -24.69 -3.65 -8.37
CA LEU A 501 -25.48 -4.88 -8.35
C LEU A 501 -26.92 -4.63 -7.89
N MET A 502 -27.09 -3.72 -6.92
CA MET A 502 -28.40 -3.34 -6.38
C MET A 502 -29.10 -2.24 -7.17
N GLY A 503 -28.56 -1.80 -8.32
CA GLY A 503 -29.12 -0.73 -9.13
C GLY A 503 -29.14 0.63 -8.43
N ILE A 504 -28.21 0.83 -7.48
CA ILE A 504 -28.03 2.10 -6.79
C ILE A 504 -27.07 2.95 -7.60
N LYS A 505 -27.48 4.16 -7.93
CA LYS A 505 -26.66 5.09 -8.71
C LYS A 505 -25.53 5.65 -7.82
N VAL A 506 -24.32 5.18 -8.07
CA VAL A 506 -23.12 5.48 -7.25
C VAL A 506 -22.86 6.98 -7.13
N SER A 507 -23.13 7.77 -8.18
CA SER A 507 -22.93 9.22 -8.17
C SER A 507 -23.75 9.95 -7.11
N ASP A 508 -24.90 9.40 -6.70
CA ASP A 508 -25.82 10.04 -5.78
C ASP A 508 -25.34 9.95 -4.32
N TYR A 509 -24.38 9.06 -4.07
CA TYR A 509 -23.78 8.81 -2.75
C TYR A 509 -22.28 9.08 -2.71
N LYS A 510 -21.76 9.89 -3.65
CA LYS A 510 -20.37 10.35 -3.62
C LYS A 510 -20.20 11.52 -2.67
N THR A 511 -19.10 11.49 -1.93
CA THR A 511 -18.66 12.60 -1.10
C THR A 511 -17.25 13.00 -1.52
N SER A 512 -17.01 14.32 -1.60
CA SER A 512 -15.66 14.81 -1.84
C SER A 512 -14.86 14.80 -0.55
N HIS A 513 -13.70 14.18 -0.55
CA HIS A 513 -12.73 14.28 0.54
C HIS A 513 -11.60 15.21 0.10
N ASN A 514 -11.78 16.49 0.39
CA ASN A 514 -10.75 17.50 0.14
C ASN A 514 -9.81 17.60 1.36
N ARG A 515 -9.01 16.53 1.61
CA ARG A 515 -8.06 16.48 2.72
C ARG A 515 -6.76 17.15 2.33
N PRO A 516 -6.26 18.10 3.13
CA PRO A 516 -4.95 18.68 2.88
C PRO A 516 -3.85 17.66 3.21
N TYR A 517 -2.85 17.62 2.34
CA TYR A 517 -1.63 16.82 2.52
C TYR A 517 -0.49 17.70 2.96
N TYR A 518 0.33 17.15 3.85
CA TYR A 518 1.52 17.79 4.40
C TYR A 518 2.72 16.89 4.22
N LEU A 519 3.87 17.49 3.97
CA LEU A 519 5.15 16.82 3.82
C LEU A 519 6.19 17.48 4.72
N CYS A 520 6.95 16.65 5.43
CA CYS A 520 8.09 17.05 6.25
C CYS A 520 9.38 16.51 5.61
N PRO A 521 10.15 17.35 4.90
CA PRO A 521 11.43 16.94 4.33
C PRO A 521 12.50 16.84 5.41
N LEU A 522 13.26 15.75 5.40
CA LEU A 522 14.39 15.50 6.31
C LEU A 522 15.72 15.99 5.73
N TYR A 523 15.74 16.24 4.41
CA TYR A 523 16.91 16.68 3.66
C TYR A 523 16.55 17.86 2.76
N GLU A 524 17.50 18.78 2.55
CA GLU A 524 17.28 19.97 1.73
C GLU A 524 17.03 19.61 0.25
N ASN A 525 17.81 18.65 -0.27
CA ASN A 525 17.75 18.19 -1.67
C ASN A 525 16.89 16.93 -1.88
N TYR A 526 15.88 16.69 -1.02
CA TYR A 526 15.03 15.49 -1.09
C TYR A 526 14.32 15.31 -2.45
N ILE A 527 13.93 16.39 -3.12
CA ILE A 527 13.28 16.34 -4.43
C ILE A 527 14.25 15.81 -5.49
N ASP A 528 15.50 16.28 -5.49
CA ASP A 528 16.51 15.84 -6.46
C ASP A 528 16.89 14.37 -6.22
N PHE A 529 17.01 13.96 -4.96
CA PHE A 529 17.20 12.55 -4.61
C PHE A 529 16.04 11.68 -5.09
N LEU A 530 14.80 12.10 -4.84
CA LEU A 530 13.60 11.35 -5.26
C LEU A 530 13.44 11.28 -6.79
N ASN A 531 13.98 12.25 -7.51
CA ASN A 531 14.03 12.24 -8.97
C ASN A 531 15.29 11.57 -9.55
N GLY A 532 16.16 11.02 -8.70
CA GLY A 532 17.37 10.31 -9.13
C GLY A 532 18.49 11.21 -9.64
N LYS A 533 18.43 12.54 -9.38
CA LYS A 533 19.43 13.51 -9.84
C LYS A 533 20.63 13.62 -8.91
N ASP A 534 20.42 13.41 -7.60
CA ASP A 534 21.44 13.54 -6.56
C ASP A 534 21.35 12.36 -5.60
N THR A 535 22.49 11.82 -5.20
CA THR A 535 22.62 10.73 -4.23
C THR A 535 23.17 11.19 -2.88
N ASN A 536 23.77 12.38 -2.81
CA ASN A 536 24.32 12.95 -1.59
C ASN A 536 23.25 13.76 -0.86
N LEU A 537 22.71 13.19 0.20
CA LEU A 537 21.67 13.84 1.00
C LEU A 537 22.25 14.89 1.94
N ILE A 538 21.73 16.11 1.86
CA ILE A 538 22.11 17.25 2.72
C ILE A 538 21.09 17.32 3.86
N SER A 539 21.50 16.94 5.07
CA SER A 539 20.61 16.91 6.24
C SER A 539 20.05 18.29 6.54
N LYS A 540 18.77 18.31 6.83
CA LYS A 540 18.06 19.51 7.24
C LYS A 540 18.09 19.64 8.75
N ASN A 541 18.44 20.84 9.25
CA ASN A 541 18.30 21.11 10.68
C ASN A 541 16.82 21.25 11.03
N ILE A 542 16.33 20.38 11.93
CA ILE A 542 14.93 20.34 12.39
C ILE A 542 14.96 20.54 13.91
N ASP A 543 15.15 21.77 14.32
CA ASP A 543 15.05 22.19 15.73
C ASP A 543 13.62 22.68 16.00
N TRP A 544 12.82 21.82 16.63
CA TRP A 544 11.39 22.07 16.87
C TRP A 544 11.04 22.19 18.36
N GLY A 545 11.94 21.78 19.26
CA GLY A 545 11.67 21.67 20.67
C GLY A 545 11.29 23.00 21.31
N ASP A 546 12.16 23.98 21.22
CA ASP A 546 11.95 25.33 21.74
C ASP A 546 10.73 26.01 21.10
N TRP A 547 10.57 25.83 19.81
CA TRP A 547 9.41 26.40 19.12
C TRP A 547 8.10 25.82 19.67
N TRP A 548 8.04 24.49 19.84
CA TRP A 548 6.83 23.86 20.36
C TRP A 548 6.58 24.27 21.81
N PHE A 549 7.59 24.25 22.67
CA PHE A 549 7.48 24.61 24.07
C PHE A 549 6.95 26.04 24.23
N LYS A 550 7.49 27.00 23.52
CA LYS A 550 7.03 28.38 23.53
C LYS A 550 5.56 28.52 23.09
N LYS A 551 5.17 27.81 22.04
CA LYS A 551 3.79 27.85 21.53
C LYS A 551 2.81 27.14 22.47
N SER A 552 3.20 26.00 23.01
CA SER A 552 2.43 25.22 23.98
C SER A 552 2.19 26.04 25.25
N THR A 553 3.23 26.62 25.82
CA THR A 553 3.15 27.48 27.02
C THR A 553 2.24 28.70 26.79
N THR A 554 2.35 29.33 25.62
CA THR A 554 1.47 30.46 25.27
C THR A 554 0.00 30.02 25.23
N ARG A 555 -0.29 28.85 24.62
CA ARG A 555 -1.66 28.31 24.57
C ARG A 555 -2.15 27.95 25.97
N TYR A 556 -1.33 27.23 26.75
CA TYR A 556 -1.69 26.82 28.10
C TYR A 556 -2.08 28.02 28.98
N LYS A 557 -1.23 29.06 29.02
CA LYS A 557 -1.50 30.30 29.78
C LYS A 557 -2.79 31.00 29.32
N LYS A 558 -3.09 30.95 28.02
CA LYS A 558 -4.35 31.50 27.52
C LYS A 558 -5.56 30.70 28.01
N LEU A 559 -5.52 29.37 27.87
CA LEU A 559 -6.59 28.49 28.32
C LEU A 559 -6.82 28.58 29.85
N ASP A 560 -5.74 28.68 30.61
CA ASP A 560 -5.78 28.84 32.07
C ASP A 560 -6.47 30.15 32.46
N LYS A 561 -6.04 31.26 31.83
CA LYS A 561 -6.69 32.57 32.03
C LYS A 561 -8.17 32.58 31.68
N ASP A 562 -8.56 31.82 30.65
CA ASP A 562 -9.94 31.76 30.16
C ASP A 562 -10.76 30.67 30.88
N ASN A 563 -10.20 29.98 31.90
CA ASN A 563 -10.79 28.80 32.59
C ASN A 563 -11.26 27.69 31.63
N GLN A 564 -10.46 27.43 30.58
CA GLN A 564 -10.76 26.46 29.50
C GLN A 564 -9.79 25.27 29.48
N LEU A 565 -8.97 25.08 30.52
CA LEU A 565 -8.14 23.90 30.61
C LEU A 565 -8.98 22.65 30.76
N ALA A 566 -8.71 21.66 29.90
CA ALA A 566 -9.30 20.34 30.03
C ALA A 566 -8.63 19.58 31.19
N SER A 567 -9.40 18.84 31.97
CA SER A 567 -8.93 18.03 33.10
C SER A 567 -9.15 16.52 32.89
N GLU A 568 -10.08 16.14 32.05
CA GLU A 568 -10.52 14.77 31.90
C GLU A 568 -9.81 14.01 30.80
N ILE A 569 -9.54 12.73 31.05
CA ILE A 569 -9.11 11.78 30.03
C ILE A 569 -10.33 11.42 29.19
N LEU A 570 -10.31 11.76 27.89
CA LEU A 570 -11.43 11.54 27.00
C LEU A 570 -11.19 10.31 26.12
N PHE A 571 -12.24 9.50 26.02
CA PHE A 571 -12.35 8.40 25.09
C PHE A 571 -13.58 8.59 24.20
N HIS A 572 -13.55 8.00 23.02
CA HIS A 572 -14.77 7.86 22.24
C HIS A 572 -15.60 6.75 22.85
N GLU A 573 -16.83 7.07 23.17
CA GLU A 573 -17.83 6.15 23.64
C GLU A 573 -18.81 5.80 22.52
N ARG A 574 -19.54 4.72 22.70
CA ARG A 574 -20.65 4.37 21.84
C ARG A 574 -21.73 5.45 21.98
N ILE A 575 -22.19 5.95 20.85
CA ILE A 575 -23.35 6.86 20.83
C ILE A 575 -24.61 6.03 21.15
N PRO A 576 -25.42 6.41 22.13
CA PRO A 576 -26.68 5.73 22.41
C PRO A 576 -27.59 5.70 21.16
N GLU A 577 -28.37 4.62 20.99
CA GLU A 577 -29.19 4.43 19.80
C GLU A 577 -30.27 5.51 19.65
N ASP A 578 -30.82 5.96 20.74
CA ASP A 578 -31.77 7.07 20.79
C ASP A 578 -31.16 8.40 20.35
N GLU A 579 -29.89 8.65 20.64
CA GLU A 579 -29.16 9.82 20.14
C GLU A 579 -28.88 9.70 18.64
N ILE A 580 -28.52 8.51 18.15
CA ILE A 580 -28.37 8.24 16.72
C ILE A 580 -29.71 8.50 15.99
N GLU A 581 -30.81 8.01 16.53
CA GLU A 581 -32.14 8.24 15.98
C GLU A 581 -32.50 9.73 15.94
N MET A 582 -32.16 10.48 16.99
CA MET A 582 -32.33 11.94 17.00
C MET A 582 -31.52 12.62 15.88
N TRP A 583 -30.24 12.27 15.69
CA TRP A 583 -29.42 12.83 14.61
C TRP A 583 -30.02 12.54 13.22
N LEU A 584 -30.40 11.29 12.99
CA LEU A 584 -30.99 10.87 11.72
C LEU A 584 -32.35 11.52 11.48
N SER A 585 -33.16 11.70 12.53
CA SER A 585 -34.44 12.41 12.46
C SER A 585 -34.26 13.91 12.20
N ALA A 586 -33.29 14.54 12.85
CA ALA A 586 -32.96 15.95 12.63
C ALA A 586 -32.46 16.19 11.20
N ALA A 587 -31.58 15.31 10.71
CA ALA A 587 -31.08 15.34 9.32
C ALA A 587 -32.19 15.08 8.28
N GLY A 588 -33.28 14.42 8.67
CA GLY A 588 -34.46 14.17 7.84
C GLY A 588 -35.39 15.36 7.66
N LYS A 589 -35.28 16.39 8.54
CA LYS A 589 -36.15 17.59 8.53
C LYS A 589 -35.56 18.78 7.78
N ASN A 590 -34.29 18.72 7.38
CA ASN A 590 -33.60 19.67 6.51
C ASN A 590 -33.54 19.13 5.08
#